data_46c5b8def7b968e934751026ac7f45df
#
_entry.id   46c5b8def7b968e934751026ac7f45df
#
_cell.length_a   1.000
_cell.length_b   1.000
_cell.length_c   1.000
_cell.angle_alpha   90.00
_cell.angle_beta   90.00
_cell.angle_gamma   90.00
#
_symmetry.space_group_name_H-M   'P 1'
#
loop_
_entity.id
_entity.type
_entity.pdbx_description
1 polymer ?
#
loop_
_entity_poly.entity_id
_entity_poly.type
_entity_poly.pdbx_seq_one_letter_code
_entity_poly.pdbx_strand_id
1 'polypeptide(L)'
;MDARVVNALIAAVVNTLKTLLNVTPAVGKPGILKEIKPKYDMVTVIGFSGGVEGNLMYSFNPSTALKIVSKMMGFEYENLDDLAMSAIGELGNMIAGALAMNLEKVGCRIVISPPTVVTGKNLKLTVEGLAINLLTSIFDADDAEVILSTKGSMKCQQ
;
A
#
# COMPACT_ATOMS: atom_id res chain seq x y z
N MET A 1 -0.20 -16.34 -6.63
CA MET A 1 -1.03 -15.12 -6.44
C MET A 1 -1.68 -14.75 -7.76
N ASP A 2 -2.92 -14.34 -7.73
CA ASP A 2 -3.68 -14.00 -8.95
C ASP A 2 -3.17 -12.70 -9.57
N ALA A 3 -2.81 -12.76 -10.86
CA ALA A 3 -2.30 -11.61 -11.58
C ALA A 3 -3.30 -10.44 -11.65
N ARG A 4 -4.61 -10.73 -11.62
CA ARG A 4 -5.64 -9.67 -11.63
C ARG A 4 -5.56 -8.80 -10.37
N VAL A 5 -5.28 -9.40 -9.22
CA VAL A 5 -5.11 -8.64 -7.96
C VAL A 5 -3.85 -7.78 -8.02
N VAL A 6 -2.75 -8.36 -8.48
CA VAL A 6 -1.48 -7.63 -8.60
C VAL A 6 -1.61 -6.45 -9.57
N ASN A 7 -2.19 -6.68 -10.73
CA ASN A 7 -2.40 -5.61 -11.73
C ASN A 7 -3.34 -4.52 -11.22
N ALA A 8 -4.41 -4.91 -10.52
CA ALA A 8 -5.34 -3.96 -9.91
C ALA A 8 -4.65 -3.11 -8.83
N LEU A 9 -3.73 -3.71 -8.07
CA LEU A 9 -2.95 -3.00 -7.07
C LEU A 9 -1.97 -2.02 -7.71
N ILE A 10 -1.23 -2.45 -8.72
CA ILE A 10 -0.28 -1.56 -9.41
C ILE A 10 -1.00 -0.34 -9.97
N ALA A 11 -2.14 -0.55 -10.64
CA ALA A 11 -2.95 0.55 -11.16
C ALA A 11 -3.44 1.48 -10.04
N ALA A 12 -3.88 0.91 -8.91
CA ALA A 12 -4.32 1.68 -7.75
C ALA A 12 -3.20 2.56 -7.19
N VAL A 13 -2.01 2.00 -7.01
CA VAL A 13 -0.83 2.73 -6.52
C VAL A 13 -0.47 3.87 -7.46
N VAL A 14 -0.29 3.56 -8.74
CA VAL A 14 0.15 4.54 -9.74
C VAL A 14 -0.88 5.67 -9.86
N ASN A 15 -2.14 5.35 -10.06
CA ASN A 15 -3.18 6.35 -10.31
C ASN A 15 -3.46 7.21 -9.07
N THR A 16 -3.47 6.62 -7.88
CA THR A 16 -3.70 7.38 -6.64
C THR A 16 -2.55 8.37 -6.39
N LEU A 17 -1.31 7.91 -6.48
CA LEU A 17 -0.15 8.76 -6.25
C LEU A 17 -0.05 9.86 -7.30
N LYS A 18 -0.33 9.52 -8.56
CA LYS A 18 -0.32 10.49 -9.65
C LYS A 18 -1.36 11.59 -9.46
N THR A 19 -2.57 11.22 -9.10
CA THR A 19 -3.67 12.17 -8.89
C THR A 19 -3.46 13.02 -7.65
N LEU A 20 -3.07 12.39 -6.54
CA LEU A 20 -2.95 13.07 -5.25
C LEU A 20 -1.69 13.91 -5.13
N LEU A 21 -0.56 13.41 -5.61
CA LEU A 21 0.75 14.01 -5.41
C LEU A 21 1.32 14.66 -6.66
N ASN A 22 0.65 14.52 -7.80
CA ASN A 22 1.12 15.04 -9.09
C ASN A 22 2.54 14.53 -9.44
N VAL A 23 2.78 13.26 -9.19
CA VAL A 23 4.03 12.57 -9.50
C VAL A 23 3.78 11.44 -10.48
N THR A 24 4.82 10.93 -11.11
CA THR A 24 4.76 9.73 -11.94
C THR A 24 5.56 8.64 -11.25
N PRO A 25 4.93 7.83 -10.36
CA PRO A 25 5.64 6.80 -9.64
C PRO A 25 6.09 5.68 -10.57
N ALA A 26 7.22 5.08 -10.26
CA ALA A 26 7.69 3.88 -10.94
C ALA A 26 7.55 2.70 -9.98
N VAL A 27 6.84 1.66 -10.41
CA VAL A 27 6.62 0.44 -9.64
C VAL A 27 7.49 -0.67 -10.21
N GLY A 28 8.33 -1.28 -9.36
CA GLY A 28 9.19 -2.37 -9.74
C GLY A 28 8.45 -3.68 -9.95
N LYS A 29 9.17 -4.70 -10.40
CA LYS A 29 8.61 -6.02 -10.59
C LYS A 29 8.23 -6.64 -9.25
N PRO A 30 7.12 -7.41 -9.18
CA PRO A 30 6.75 -8.11 -7.96
C PRO A 30 7.85 -9.09 -7.51
N GLY A 31 8.26 -8.97 -6.25
CA GLY A 31 9.17 -9.90 -5.60
C GLY A 31 8.41 -10.83 -4.66
N ILE A 32 8.77 -12.10 -4.62
CA ILE A 32 8.17 -13.05 -3.68
C ILE A 32 8.85 -12.91 -2.33
N LEU A 33 8.06 -12.76 -1.27
CA LEU A 33 8.56 -12.62 0.09
C LEU A 33 8.35 -13.91 0.88
N LYS A 34 9.42 -14.41 1.51
CA LYS A 34 9.33 -15.51 2.49
C LYS A 34 9.02 -14.96 3.88
N GLU A 35 9.50 -13.76 4.17
CA GLU A 35 9.25 -13.04 5.41
C GLU A 35 8.87 -11.60 5.07
N ILE A 36 7.97 -11.02 5.87
CA ILE A 36 7.58 -9.62 5.72
C ILE A 36 8.37 -8.80 6.73
N LYS A 37 9.40 -8.13 6.23
CA LYS A 37 10.20 -7.17 6.98
C LYS A 37 10.12 -5.85 6.24
N PRO A 38 9.19 -4.94 6.62
CA PRO A 38 9.06 -3.67 5.93
C PRO A 38 10.40 -2.95 5.84
N LYS A 39 10.64 -2.33 4.69
CA LYS A 39 11.91 -1.68 4.40
C LYS A 39 12.23 -0.51 5.36
N TYR A 40 11.17 0.16 5.83
CA TYR A 40 11.30 1.34 6.70
C TYR A 40 10.59 1.11 8.03
N ASP A 41 10.88 1.97 9.02
CA ASP A 41 10.45 1.82 10.40
C ASP A 41 8.98 2.20 10.64
N MET A 42 8.27 2.60 9.63
CA MET A 42 6.85 2.90 9.68
C MET A 42 6.12 2.09 8.62
N VAL A 43 5.06 1.42 9.01
CA VAL A 43 4.24 0.63 8.10
C VAL A 43 2.76 0.89 8.36
N THR A 44 2.01 1.12 7.27
CA THR A 44 0.55 1.18 7.31
C THR A 44 0.01 -0.18 6.89
N VAL A 45 -0.91 -0.73 7.67
CA VAL A 45 -1.51 -2.04 7.40
C VAL A 45 -3.01 -1.88 7.20
N ILE A 46 -3.52 -2.45 6.12
CA ILE A 46 -4.95 -2.48 5.80
C ILE A 46 -5.32 -3.90 5.41
N GLY A 47 -6.29 -4.49 6.11
CA GLY A 47 -6.84 -5.79 5.76
C GLY A 47 -7.97 -5.66 4.75
N PHE A 48 -8.17 -6.69 3.95
CA PHE A 48 -9.32 -6.79 3.06
C PHE A 48 -9.86 -8.23 3.03
N SER A 49 -11.16 -8.33 2.77
CA SER A 49 -11.85 -9.62 2.71
C SER A 49 -12.96 -9.56 1.66
N GLY A 50 -13.54 -10.70 1.36
CA GLY A 50 -14.58 -10.85 0.34
C GLY A 50 -14.17 -11.83 -0.74
N GLY A 51 -14.22 -11.41 -1.99
CA GLY A 51 -13.83 -12.26 -3.11
C GLY A 51 -12.36 -12.67 -3.10
N VAL A 52 -11.52 -11.91 -2.44
CA VAL A 52 -10.15 -12.25 -2.09
C VAL A 52 -9.85 -11.70 -0.71
N GLU A 53 -9.02 -12.39 0.06
CA GLU A 53 -8.69 -12.02 1.43
C GLU A 53 -7.19 -11.80 1.57
N GLY A 54 -6.80 -10.77 2.31
CA GLY A 54 -5.38 -10.50 2.53
C GLY A 54 -5.12 -9.19 3.23
N ASN A 55 -3.91 -8.68 3.02
CA ASN A 55 -3.44 -7.44 3.63
C ASN A 55 -2.66 -6.62 2.62
N LEU A 56 -2.81 -5.30 2.74
CA LEU A 56 -1.95 -4.32 2.10
C LEU A 56 -1.07 -3.67 3.17
N MET A 57 0.18 -3.48 2.87
CA MET A 57 1.12 -2.82 3.75
C MET A 57 1.93 -1.81 2.95
N TYR A 58 2.11 -0.63 3.52
CA TYR A 58 2.88 0.44 2.88
C TYR A 58 3.97 0.90 3.82
N SER A 59 5.20 0.93 3.32
CA SER A 59 6.35 1.40 4.07
C SER A 59 7.03 2.50 3.28
N PHE A 60 7.22 3.67 3.91
CA PHE A 60 7.80 4.84 3.26
C PHE A 60 9.08 5.26 3.98
N ASN A 61 10.07 5.68 3.19
CA ASN A 61 11.20 6.40 3.74
C ASN A 61 10.68 7.63 4.51
N PRO A 62 11.22 7.97 5.70
CA PRO A 62 10.73 9.10 6.48
C PRO A 62 10.70 10.43 5.71
N SER A 63 11.72 10.70 4.91
CA SER A 63 11.76 11.88 4.05
C SER A 63 10.64 11.88 3.02
N THR A 64 10.37 10.73 2.42
CA THR A 64 9.27 10.55 1.46
C THR A 64 7.92 10.73 2.15
N ALA A 65 7.75 10.17 3.34
CA ALA A 65 6.52 10.34 4.12
C ALA A 65 6.24 11.82 4.40
N LEU A 66 7.24 12.60 4.79
CA LEU A 66 7.09 14.03 5.02
C LEU A 66 6.72 14.78 3.74
N LYS A 67 7.30 14.43 2.61
CA LYS A 67 6.94 15.04 1.32
C LYS A 67 5.50 14.72 0.93
N ILE A 68 5.06 13.50 1.16
CA ILE A 68 3.67 13.08 0.92
C ILE A 68 2.73 13.92 1.78
N VAL A 69 2.99 13.98 3.08
CA VAL A 69 2.16 14.74 4.02
C VAL A 69 2.12 16.21 3.63
N SER A 70 3.26 16.78 3.28
CA SER A 70 3.35 18.19 2.86
C SER A 70 2.47 18.47 1.63
N LYS A 71 2.49 17.57 0.65
CA LYS A 71 1.63 17.70 -0.53
C LYS A 71 0.15 17.54 -0.19
N MET A 72 -0.19 16.62 0.69
CA MET A 72 -1.58 16.40 1.12
C MET A 72 -2.13 17.57 1.92
N MET A 73 -1.32 18.18 2.77
CA MET A 73 -1.72 19.30 3.63
C MET A 73 -1.67 20.66 2.92
N GLY A 74 -0.90 20.77 1.84
CA GLY A 74 -0.74 22.04 1.11
C GLY A 74 0.29 22.98 1.71
N PHE A 75 1.09 22.54 2.67
CA PHE A 75 2.20 23.29 3.26
C PHE A 75 3.29 22.35 3.75
N GLU A 76 4.50 22.88 3.95
CA GLU A 76 5.64 22.09 4.37
C GLU A 76 5.44 21.52 5.78
N TYR A 77 5.62 20.22 5.91
CA TYR A 77 5.50 19.46 7.15
C TYR A 77 6.87 18.89 7.52
N GLU A 78 7.31 19.09 8.77
CA GLU A 78 8.68 18.77 9.17
C GLU A 78 8.78 17.59 10.12
N ASN A 79 7.68 17.16 10.74
CA ASN A 79 7.69 16.11 11.74
C ASN A 79 6.62 15.06 11.46
N LEU A 80 6.97 13.79 11.67
CA LEU A 80 6.02 12.67 11.60
C LEU A 80 5.27 12.56 12.93
N ASP A 81 4.46 13.57 13.24
CA ASP A 81 3.59 13.59 14.40
C ASP A 81 2.30 12.78 14.15
N ASP A 82 1.38 12.76 15.11
CA ASP A 82 0.14 11.99 15.00
C ASP A 82 -0.72 12.42 13.81
N LEU A 83 -0.74 13.71 13.51
CA LEU A 83 -1.49 14.21 12.35
C LEU A 83 -0.85 13.76 11.03
N ALA A 84 0.47 13.79 10.95
CA ALA A 84 1.20 13.28 9.79
C ALA A 84 0.95 11.78 9.59
N MET A 85 0.97 11.00 10.68
CA MET A 85 0.68 9.58 10.62
C MET A 85 -0.74 9.30 10.18
N SER A 86 -1.71 10.12 10.61
CA SER A 86 -3.10 10.01 10.14
C SER A 86 -3.19 10.28 8.64
N ALA A 87 -2.46 11.25 8.12
CA ALA A 87 -2.42 11.53 6.68
C ALA A 87 -1.82 10.36 5.90
N ILE A 88 -0.76 9.75 6.39
CA ILE A 88 -0.14 8.56 5.78
C ILE A 88 -1.14 7.38 5.79
N GLY A 89 -1.85 7.19 6.89
CA GLY A 89 -2.91 6.17 6.98
C GLY A 89 -4.00 6.41 5.96
N GLU A 90 -4.42 7.67 5.79
CA GLU A 90 -5.43 8.04 4.80
C GLU A 90 -4.97 7.77 3.36
N LEU A 91 -3.70 8.05 3.04
CA LEU A 91 -3.15 7.71 1.73
C LEU A 91 -3.26 6.19 1.48
N GLY A 92 -2.87 5.40 2.46
CA GLY A 92 -2.98 3.94 2.38
C GLY A 92 -4.42 3.49 2.15
N ASN A 93 -5.37 4.12 2.84
CA ASN A 93 -6.80 3.85 2.69
C ASN A 93 -7.31 4.22 1.30
N MET A 94 -6.82 5.33 0.73
CA MET A 94 -7.17 5.74 -0.63
C MET A 94 -6.67 4.73 -1.68
N ILE A 95 -5.46 4.22 -1.53
CA ILE A 95 -4.92 3.19 -2.41
C ILE A 95 -5.74 1.90 -2.29
N ALA A 96 -6.06 1.49 -1.06
CA ALA A 96 -6.88 0.30 -0.82
C ALA A 96 -8.29 0.44 -1.41
N GLY A 97 -8.89 1.63 -1.31
CA GLY A 97 -10.17 1.94 -1.94
C GLY A 97 -10.11 1.86 -3.46
N ALA A 98 -9.03 2.35 -4.05
CA ALA A 98 -8.80 2.24 -5.49
C ALA A 98 -8.61 0.78 -5.93
N LEU A 99 -7.91 -0.03 -5.13
CA LEU A 99 -7.81 -1.47 -5.36
C LEU A 99 -9.20 -2.11 -5.37
N ALA A 100 -10.03 -1.79 -4.38
CA ALA A 100 -11.40 -2.32 -4.29
C ALA A 100 -12.22 -1.97 -5.53
N MET A 101 -12.13 -0.73 -6.00
CA MET A 101 -12.81 -0.28 -7.22
C MET A 101 -12.31 -1.01 -8.46
N ASN A 102 -10.99 -1.21 -8.59
CA ASN A 102 -10.40 -1.90 -9.73
C ASN A 102 -10.81 -3.38 -9.76
N LEU A 103 -10.88 -4.01 -8.58
CA LEU A 103 -11.33 -5.40 -8.49
C LEU A 103 -12.83 -5.54 -8.79
N GLU A 104 -13.65 -4.57 -8.39
CA GLU A 104 -15.07 -4.59 -8.71
C GLU A 104 -15.31 -4.55 -10.23
N LYS A 105 -14.48 -3.83 -10.97
CA LYS A 105 -14.56 -3.77 -12.44
C LYS A 105 -14.32 -5.14 -13.10
N VAL A 106 -13.61 -6.04 -12.44
CA VAL A 106 -13.37 -7.41 -12.93
C VAL A 106 -14.24 -8.44 -12.20
N GLY A 107 -15.32 -7.98 -11.58
CA GLY A 107 -16.31 -8.85 -10.95
C GLY A 107 -15.94 -9.35 -9.55
N CYS A 108 -14.97 -8.73 -8.90
CA CYS A 108 -14.51 -9.13 -7.58
C CYS A 108 -14.77 -8.03 -6.55
N ARG A 109 -15.63 -8.31 -5.58
CA ARG A 109 -15.95 -7.34 -4.53
C ARG A 109 -15.15 -7.67 -3.27
N ILE A 110 -14.49 -6.65 -2.73
CA ILE A 110 -13.78 -6.73 -1.44
C ILE A 110 -14.25 -5.62 -0.51
N VAL A 111 -14.06 -5.85 0.78
CA VAL A 111 -14.28 -4.87 1.85
C VAL A 111 -12.94 -4.63 2.51
N ILE A 112 -12.60 -3.37 2.73
CA ILE A 112 -11.32 -2.97 3.35
C ILE A 112 -11.54 -2.55 4.80
N SER A 113 -10.54 -2.81 5.65
CA SER A 113 -10.52 -2.35 7.04
C SER A 113 -9.98 -0.91 7.13
N PRO A 114 -10.20 -0.22 8.27
CA PRO A 114 -9.50 1.03 8.54
C PRO A 114 -7.98 0.79 8.59
N PRO A 115 -7.18 1.83 8.30
CA PRO A 115 -5.73 1.70 8.36
C PRO A 115 -5.22 1.65 9.80
N THR A 116 -4.16 0.85 10.02
CA THR A 116 -3.38 0.84 11.25
C THR A 116 -1.96 1.25 10.90
N VAL A 117 -1.41 2.24 11.57
CA VAL A 117 -0.02 2.68 11.38
C VAL A 117 0.81 2.15 12.54
N VAL A 118 1.87 1.41 12.22
CA VAL A 118 2.78 0.81 13.19
C VAL A 118 4.16 1.41 12.98
N THR A 119 4.79 1.83 14.07
CA THR A 119 6.17 2.34 14.04
C THR A 119 7.06 1.52 14.96
N GLY A 120 8.29 1.31 14.53
CA GLY A 120 9.28 0.57 15.32
C GLY A 120 10.44 0.14 14.42
N LYS A 121 11.49 -0.37 15.07
CA LYS A 121 12.67 -0.87 14.37
C LYS A 121 12.60 -2.39 14.25
N ASN A 122 13.14 -2.90 13.14
CA ASN A 122 13.21 -4.34 12.88
C ASN A 122 11.84 -5.00 12.94
N LEU A 123 10.82 -4.33 12.41
CA LEU A 123 9.48 -4.87 12.36
C LEU A 123 9.44 -6.14 11.51
N LYS A 124 8.78 -7.15 12.03
CA LYS A 124 8.45 -8.36 11.29
C LYS A 124 6.95 -8.58 11.40
N LEU A 125 6.31 -8.76 10.25
CA LEU A 125 4.88 -9.00 10.18
C LEU A 125 4.65 -10.43 9.70
N THR A 126 3.77 -11.13 10.38
CA THR A 126 3.40 -12.49 10.01
C THR A 126 1.97 -12.50 9.53
N VAL A 127 1.74 -13.02 8.34
CA VAL A 127 0.42 -13.15 7.73
C VAL A 127 0.25 -14.58 7.22
N GLU A 128 -0.99 -15.00 7.02
CA GLU A 128 -1.27 -16.23 6.32
C GLU A 128 -1.23 -15.99 4.81
N GLY A 129 -0.77 -16.98 4.05
CA GLY A 129 -0.79 -16.95 2.59
C GLY A 129 0.51 -16.45 1.96
N LEU A 130 0.40 -16.10 0.70
CA LEU A 130 1.53 -15.64 -0.11
C LEU A 130 1.69 -14.14 0.02
N ALA A 131 2.93 -13.68 0.00
CA ALA A 131 3.24 -12.25 0.04
C ALA A 131 4.21 -11.88 -1.09
N ILE A 132 3.96 -10.71 -1.66
CA ILE A 132 4.84 -10.09 -2.65
C ILE A 132 5.14 -8.65 -2.25
N ASN A 133 6.25 -8.12 -2.72
CA ASN A 133 6.53 -6.69 -2.59
C ASN A 133 6.64 -6.02 -3.95
N LEU A 134 6.37 -4.72 -3.93
CA LEU A 134 6.55 -3.81 -5.06
C LEU A 134 7.40 -2.65 -4.54
N LEU A 135 8.68 -2.63 -4.90
CA LEU A 135 9.52 -1.47 -4.62
C LEU A 135 9.05 -0.33 -5.52
N THR A 136 8.75 0.79 -4.92
CA THR A 136 8.11 1.92 -5.59
C THR A 136 8.96 3.16 -5.43
N SER A 137 9.17 3.86 -6.54
CA SER A 137 9.90 5.13 -6.57
C SER A 137 8.87 6.25 -6.75
N ILE A 138 8.69 7.06 -5.71
CA ILE A 138 7.74 8.17 -5.70
C ILE A 138 8.46 9.47 -6.03
N PHE A 139 9.42 9.87 -5.20
CA PHE A 139 10.28 11.05 -5.38
C PHE A 139 11.72 10.63 -5.67
N ASP A 140 12.20 9.59 -4.99
CA ASP A 140 13.53 9.04 -5.13
C ASP A 140 13.45 7.54 -5.41
N ALA A 141 14.55 6.94 -5.84
CA ALA A 141 14.61 5.52 -6.16
C ALA A 141 14.26 4.66 -4.94
N ASP A 142 13.29 3.77 -5.10
CA ASP A 142 12.86 2.78 -4.11
C ASP A 142 12.58 3.39 -2.73
N ASP A 143 11.99 4.58 -2.71
CA ASP A 143 11.67 5.31 -1.48
C ASP A 143 10.39 4.84 -0.78
N ALA A 144 9.73 3.86 -1.34
CA ALA A 144 8.54 3.22 -0.79
C ALA A 144 8.52 1.74 -1.12
N GLU A 145 7.87 0.97 -0.27
CA GLU A 145 7.59 -0.45 -0.51
C GLU A 145 6.11 -0.70 -0.28
N VAL A 146 5.45 -1.33 -1.25
CA VAL A 146 4.08 -1.81 -1.12
C VAL A 146 4.12 -3.32 -1.04
N ILE A 147 3.47 -3.89 -0.02
CA ILE A 147 3.42 -5.33 0.20
C ILE A 147 1.98 -5.77 0.10
N LEU A 148 1.76 -6.84 -0.65
CA LEU A 148 0.46 -7.48 -0.80
C LEU A 148 0.56 -8.91 -0.31
N SER A 149 -0.31 -9.29 0.62
CA SER A 149 -0.48 -10.70 0.98
C SER A 149 -1.90 -11.14 0.62
N THR A 150 -2.03 -12.37 0.12
CA THR A 150 -3.34 -12.98 -0.12
C THR A 150 -3.38 -14.37 0.48
N LYS A 151 -4.53 -14.70 1.08
CA LYS A 151 -4.83 -15.99 1.66
C LYS A 151 -5.84 -16.71 0.77
N GLY A 152 -5.47 -17.90 0.34
CA GLY A 152 -6.35 -18.69 -0.54
C GLY A 152 -6.45 -18.13 -1.95
N SER A 153 -7.40 -18.63 -2.70
CA SER A 153 -7.62 -18.22 -4.08
C SER A 153 -8.68 -17.11 -4.17
N MET A 154 -8.64 -16.38 -5.27
CA MET A 154 -9.65 -15.38 -5.60
C MET A 154 -10.95 -16.09 -5.96
N LYS A 155 -12.03 -15.78 -5.26
CA LYS A 155 -13.35 -16.38 -5.43
C LYS A 155 -14.31 -15.40 -6.07
N CYS A 156 -13.95 -14.92 -7.25
CA CYS A 156 -14.71 -13.92 -7.97
C CYS A 156 -15.20 -14.43 -9.29
N GLN A 157 -16.31 -13.89 -9.75
CA GLN A 157 -16.85 -14.19 -11.07
C GLN A 157 -15.88 -13.67 -12.15
N GLN A 158 -15.79 -14.44 -13.21
CA GLN A 158 -15.01 -14.05 -14.37
C GLN A 158 -15.86 -13.25 -15.36
#